data_134634814b2ccf92ecfe4fecd9ee06c5
#
_entry.id   134634814b2ccf92ecfe4fecd9ee06c5
#
_cell.length_a   1.000
_cell.length_b   1.000
_cell.length_c   1.000
_cell.angle_alpha   90.00
_cell.angle_beta   90.00
_cell.angle_gamma   90.00
#
_symmetry.space_group_name_H-M   'P 1'
#
loop_
_entity.id
_entity.type
_entity.pdbx_description
1 polymer ?
#
loop_
_entity_poly.entity_id
_entity_poly.type
_entity_poly.pdbx_seq_one_letter_code
_entity_poly.pdbx_strand_id
1 'polypeptide(L)'
;MIIISIQSTFLNTLFYLALTYQQLLSGNNVFLTGGAGTGKSFVLQLFINEMEKQNKNVIVCAPTGIAAINIQGVTIHRCFQVSPEPQVVKHIKKVPQVVKESDIIIIDEISMCRIDLFDFVVRTIMKAEENSLSRKQIVVVGDFFQLPPVTTDNDLEVLKEKNAD
;
A
#
# COMPACT_ATOMS: atom_id res chain seq x y z
N MET A 1 -12.31 -1.15 -6.04
CA MET A 1 -11.43 -0.17 -5.33
C MET A 1 -12.11 1.18 -5.35
N ILE A 2 -12.24 1.80 -4.20
CA ILE A 2 -12.81 3.15 -4.04
C ILE A 2 -11.66 4.14 -4.04
N ILE A 3 -11.74 5.20 -4.84
CA ILE A 3 -10.74 6.27 -4.86
C ILE A 3 -11.28 7.45 -4.05
N ILE A 4 -10.53 7.89 -3.06
CA ILE A 4 -10.90 9.01 -2.19
C ILE A 4 -9.78 10.05 -2.27
N SER A 5 -10.14 11.26 -2.73
CA SER A 5 -9.24 12.41 -2.74
C SER A 5 -9.61 13.38 -1.62
N ILE A 6 -8.71 13.56 -0.66
CA ILE A 6 -8.91 14.57 0.39
C ILE A 6 -8.38 15.90 -0.10
N GLN A 7 -9.27 16.88 -0.24
CA GLN A 7 -8.92 18.25 -0.62
C GLN A 7 -8.91 19.16 0.61
N SER A 8 -7.92 20.04 0.68
CA SER A 8 -7.73 20.97 1.81
C SER A 8 -8.51 22.27 1.58
N THR A 9 -9.82 22.25 1.77
CA THR A 9 -10.58 23.48 2.04
C THR A 9 -11.09 23.41 3.47
N PHE A 10 -10.76 24.40 4.28
CA PHE A 10 -10.83 24.43 5.75
C PHE A 10 -12.17 23.95 6.36
N LEU A 11 -13.28 24.18 5.71
CA LEU A 11 -14.63 23.77 6.17
C LEU A 11 -15.02 22.33 5.77
N ASN A 12 -14.37 21.75 4.78
CA ASN A 12 -14.71 20.41 4.26
C ASN A 12 -13.79 19.30 4.73
N THR A 13 -12.64 19.62 5.33
CA THR A 13 -11.62 18.61 5.69
C THR A 13 -12.18 17.58 6.68
N LEU A 14 -12.89 18.00 7.71
CA LEU A 14 -13.48 17.08 8.70
C LEU A 14 -14.54 16.16 8.06
N PHE A 15 -15.34 16.69 7.17
CA PHE A 15 -16.33 15.89 6.44
C PHE A 15 -15.66 14.83 5.56
N TYR A 16 -14.62 15.21 4.80
CA TYR A 16 -13.87 14.26 3.96
C TYR A 16 -13.13 13.22 4.79
N LEU A 17 -12.56 13.60 5.94
CA LEU A 17 -11.92 12.65 6.86
C LEU A 17 -12.92 11.65 7.44
N ALA A 18 -14.11 12.13 7.86
CA ALA A 18 -15.17 11.26 8.37
C ALA A 18 -15.68 10.29 7.29
N LEU A 19 -15.91 10.78 6.08
CA LEU A 19 -16.30 9.95 4.94
C LEU A 19 -15.23 8.91 4.60
N THR A 20 -13.96 9.32 4.58
CA THR A 20 -12.82 8.43 4.34
C THR A 20 -12.77 7.34 5.40
N TYR A 21 -12.92 7.70 6.67
CA TYR A 21 -12.93 6.74 7.78
C TYR A 21 -14.07 5.72 7.64
N GLN A 22 -15.27 6.15 7.29
CA GLN A 22 -16.39 5.25 7.03
C GLN A 22 -16.11 4.29 5.88
N GLN A 23 -15.49 4.77 4.78
CA GLN A 23 -15.13 3.93 3.66
C GLN A 23 -14.03 2.91 4.01
N LEU A 24 -13.08 3.28 4.85
CA LEU A 24 -12.09 2.33 5.38
C LEU A 24 -12.75 1.25 6.22
N LEU A 25 -13.69 1.62 7.10
CA LEU A 25 -14.43 0.67 7.95
C LEU A 25 -15.36 -0.26 7.17
N SER A 26 -15.76 0.10 5.95
CA SER A 26 -16.64 -0.74 5.12
C SER A 26 -15.99 -2.01 4.58
N GLY A 27 -14.67 -2.20 4.78
CA GLY A 27 -13.92 -3.34 4.28
C GLY A 27 -13.60 -3.31 2.78
N ASN A 28 -13.94 -2.22 2.08
CA ASN A 28 -13.61 -2.05 0.68
C ASN A 28 -12.11 -1.75 0.49
N ASN A 29 -11.58 -2.15 -0.67
CA ASN A 29 -10.26 -1.68 -1.09
C ASN A 29 -10.32 -0.18 -1.41
N VAL A 30 -9.40 0.59 -0.83
CA VAL A 30 -9.39 2.06 -0.91
C VAL A 30 -8.06 2.55 -1.46
N PHE A 31 -8.11 3.47 -2.41
CA PHE A 31 -6.99 4.33 -2.76
C PHE A 31 -7.25 5.72 -2.18
N LEU A 32 -6.42 6.10 -1.20
CA LEU A 32 -6.49 7.37 -0.50
C LEU A 32 -5.42 8.32 -1.06
N THR A 33 -5.86 9.40 -1.68
CA THR A 33 -4.98 10.43 -2.23
C THR A 33 -5.29 11.82 -1.66
N GLY A 34 -4.38 12.76 -1.85
CA GLY A 34 -4.51 14.14 -1.40
C GLY A 34 -3.15 14.73 -1.05
N GLY A 35 -3.05 16.05 -1.08
CA GLY A 35 -1.81 16.78 -0.82
C GLY A 35 -1.24 16.58 0.59
N ALA A 36 -0.04 17.10 0.83
CA ALA A 36 0.55 17.13 2.16
C ALA A 36 -0.35 17.88 3.16
N GLY A 37 -0.41 17.41 4.40
CA GLY A 37 -1.19 18.06 5.47
C GLY A 37 -2.71 17.90 5.38
N THR A 38 -3.25 17.13 4.45
CA THR A 38 -4.71 16.91 4.32
C THR A 38 -5.30 15.92 5.33
N GLY A 39 -4.47 15.33 6.22
CA GLY A 39 -4.93 14.42 7.28
C GLY A 39 -4.97 12.93 6.91
N LYS A 40 -4.37 12.52 5.78
CA LYS A 40 -4.28 11.10 5.39
C LYS A 40 -3.75 10.20 6.50
N SER A 41 -2.58 10.55 7.04
CA SER A 41 -1.94 9.76 8.10
C SER A 41 -2.77 9.75 9.40
N PHE A 42 -3.49 10.83 9.69
CA PHE A 42 -4.37 10.89 10.85
C PHE A 42 -5.55 9.90 10.73
N VAL A 43 -6.25 9.90 9.60
CA VAL A 43 -7.38 9.00 9.40
C VAL A 43 -6.93 7.53 9.32
N LEU A 44 -5.75 7.28 8.75
CA LEU A 44 -5.16 5.94 8.74
C LEU A 44 -4.84 5.44 10.15
N GLN A 45 -4.25 6.29 11.00
CA GLN A 45 -3.93 5.89 12.37
C GLN A 45 -5.20 5.58 13.18
N LEU A 46 -6.26 6.36 13.00
CA LEU A 46 -7.56 6.05 13.62
C LEU A 46 -8.09 4.71 13.13
N PHE A 47 -8.00 4.43 11.83
CA PHE A 47 -8.44 3.18 11.25
C PHE A 47 -7.63 1.98 11.75
N ILE A 48 -6.29 2.08 11.78
CA ILE A 48 -5.41 1.03 12.30
C ILE A 48 -5.77 0.71 13.76
N ASN A 49 -5.86 1.73 14.62
CA ASN A 49 -6.19 1.55 16.03
C ASN A 49 -7.55 0.87 16.22
N GLU A 50 -8.53 1.17 15.38
CA GLU A 50 -9.85 0.55 15.44
C GLU A 50 -9.80 -0.93 15.00
N MET A 51 -9.05 -1.24 13.94
CA MET A 51 -8.89 -2.61 13.45
C MET A 51 -8.13 -3.49 14.45
N GLU A 52 -7.10 -2.95 15.10
CA GLU A 52 -6.37 -3.65 16.16
C GLU A 52 -7.24 -3.97 17.38
N LYS A 53 -8.14 -3.04 17.78
CA LYS A 53 -9.15 -3.30 18.85
C LYS A 53 -10.11 -4.43 18.46
N GLN A 54 -10.37 -4.60 17.18
CA GLN A 54 -11.20 -5.69 16.65
C GLN A 54 -10.40 -6.99 16.43
N ASN A 55 -9.15 -7.05 16.90
CA ASN A 55 -8.22 -8.18 16.72
C ASN A 55 -7.96 -8.52 15.23
N LYS A 56 -7.94 -7.53 14.36
CA LYS A 56 -7.55 -7.68 12.96
C LYS A 56 -6.04 -7.56 12.81
N ASN A 57 -5.46 -8.44 12.00
CA ASN A 57 -4.05 -8.39 11.66
C ASN A 57 -3.80 -7.35 10.56
N VAL A 58 -3.27 -6.19 10.94
CA VAL A 58 -2.98 -5.08 10.03
C VAL A 58 -1.49 -5.07 9.68
N ILE A 59 -1.17 -5.07 8.39
CA ILE A 59 0.17 -4.78 7.89
C ILE A 59 0.21 -3.33 7.42
N VAL A 60 1.24 -2.61 7.86
CA VAL A 60 1.54 -1.25 7.37
C VAL A 60 2.93 -1.27 6.74
N CYS A 61 3.02 -0.92 5.47
CA CYS A 61 4.30 -0.90 4.76
C CYS A 61 4.43 0.30 3.82
N ALA A 62 5.68 0.61 3.44
CA ALA A 62 6.00 1.69 2.51
C ALA A 62 7.18 1.31 1.59
N PRO A 63 7.35 1.99 0.44
CA PRO A 63 8.44 1.73 -0.50
C PRO A 63 9.83 2.00 0.07
N THR A 64 9.97 2.99 0.93
CA THR A 64 11.26 3.44 1.48
C THR A 64 11.35 3.25 2.99
N GLY A 65 12.59 3.18 3.52
CA GLY A 65 12.82 3.05 4.95
C GLY A 65 12.33 4.26 5.75
N ILE A 66 12.52 5.47 5.22
CA ILE A 66 12.07 6.72 5.87
C ILE A 66 10.54 6.75 5.95
N ALA A 67 9.85 6.46 4.85
CA ALA A 67 8.40 6.40 4.84
C ALA A 67 7.88 5.32 5.81
N ALA A 68 8.50 4.14 5.84
CA ALA A 68 8.13 3.07 6.76
C ALA A 68 8.27 3.48 8.25
N ILE A 69 9.33 4.20 8.60
CA ILE A 69 9.50 4.72 9.97
C ILE A 69 8.39 5.71 10.33
N ASN A 70 8.04 6.61 9.42
CA ASN A 70 7.02 7.65 9.66
C ASN A 70 5.63 7.07 9.98
N ILE A 71 5.30 5.91 9.41
CA ILE A 71 4.03 5.21 9.64
C ILE A 71 4.14 4.09 10.68
N GLN A 72 5.27 3.97 11.37
CA GLN A 72 5.56 2.89 12.32
C GLN A 72 5.39 1.48 11.70
N GLY A 73 5.67 1.38 10.42
CA GLY A 73 5.54 0.15 9.64
C GLY A 73 6.89 -0.43 9.23
N VAL A 74 6.87 -1.24 8.18
CA VAL A 74 8.06 -1.87 7.58
C VAL A 74 8.17 -1.52 6.11
N THR A 75 9.33 -1.77 5.49
CA THR A 75 9.44 -1.61 4.03
C THR A 75 8.69 -2.72 3.30
N ILE A 76 8.18 -2.42 2.10
CA ILE A 76 7.56 -3.43 1.22
C ILE A 76 8.53 -4.60 1.01
N HIS A 77 9.81 -4.32 0.78
CA HIS A 77 10.83 -5.34 0.57
C HIS A 77 10.92 -6.32 1.75
N ARG A 78 10.90 -5.81 2.97
CA ARG A 78 10.93 -6.64 4.19
C ARG A 78 9.63 -7.42 4.38
N CYS A 79 8.49 -6.76 4.21
CA CYS A 79 7.17 -7.36 4.41
C CYS A 79 6.93 -8.52 3.43
N PHE A 80 7.22 -8.29 2.15
CA PHE A 80 6.97 -9.24 1.07
C PHE A 80 8.17 -10.16 0.77
N GLN A 81 9.28 -10.01 1.51
CA GLN A 81 10.52 -10.78 1.36
C GLN A 81 11.05 -10.77 -0.08
N VAL A 82 11.07 -9.59 -0.68
CA VAL A 82 11.50 -9.34 -2.05
C VAL A 82 12.80 -8.53 -2.08
N SER A 83 13.67 -8.82 -3.06
CA SER A 83 14.91 -8.07 -3.28
C SER A 83 14.60 -6.63 -3.74
N PRO A 84 15.46 -5.64 -3.41
CA PRO A 84 15.40 -4.30 -3.98
C PRO A 84 15.63 -4.22 -5.50
N GLU A 85 16.26 -5.24 -6.07
CA GLU A 85 16.49 -5.31 -7.51
C GLU A 85 15.19 -5.35 -8.32
N PRO A 86 15.21 -4.91 -9.60
CA PRO A 86 14.03 -4.97 -10.46
C PRO A 86 13.42 -6.36 -10.55
N GLN A 87 12.11 -6.44 -10.32
CA GLN A 87 11.37 -7.69 -10.27
C GLN A 87 10.60 -7.92 -11.58
N VAL A 88 10.92 -9.01 -12.28
CA VAL A 88 10.05 -9.52 -13.34
C VAL A 88 9.58 -10.89 -12.91
N VAL A 89 8.39 -10.94 -12.34
CA VAL A 89 7.87 -12.14 -11.71
C VAL A 89 6.79 -12.77 -12.56
N LYS A 90 7.12 -13.93 -13.17
CA LYS A 90 6.11 -14.74 -13.86
C LYS A 90 5.24 -15.51 -12.86
N HIS A 91 5.80 -15.98 -11.73
CA HIS A 91 5.08 -16.76 -10.71
C HIS A 91 5.57 -16.48 -9.29
N ILE A 92 4.65 -16.32 -8.35
CA ILE A 92 4.95 -16.23 -6.92
C ILE A 92 5.21 -17.63 -6.37
N LYS A 93 6.46 -17.91 -5.99
CA LYS A 93 6.87 -19.22 -5.45
C LYS A 93 6.42 -19.43 -4.01
N LYS A 94 6.50 -18.38 -3.18
CA LYS A 94 6.18 -18.45 -1.75
C LYS A 94 5.53 -17.15 -1.30
N VAL A 95 4.45 -17.26 -0.54
CA VAL A 95 3.82 -16.12 0.13
C VAL A 95 4.36 -16.02 1.55
N PRO A 96 4.85 -14.86 1.99
CA PRO A 96 5.29 -14.66 3.38
C PRO A 96 4.16 -14.93 4.38
N GLN A 97 4.49 -15.49 5.54
CA GLN A 97 3.50 -15.85 6.55
C GLN A 97 2.71 -14.64 7.04
N VAL A 98 3.39 -13.52 7.27
CA VAL A 98 2.75 -12.26 7.68
C VAL A 98 1.68 -11.81 6.67
N VAL A 99 1.93 -11.97 5.36
CA VAL A 99 0.95 -11.64 4.32
C VAL A 99 -0.22 -12.62 4.32
N LYS A 100 0.02 -13.92 4.58
CA LYS A 100 -1.06 -14.91 4.68
C LYS A 100 -2.00 -14.61 5.84
N GLU A 101 -1.46 -14.26 6.99
CA GLU A 101 -2.19 -14.03 8.23
C GLU A 101 -2.85 -12.66 8.33
N SER A 102 -2.47 -11.71 7.45
CA SER A 102 -3.06 -10.38 7.49
C SER A 102 -4.51 -10.37 7.04
N ASP A 103 -5.32 -9.55 7.68
CA ASP A 103 -6.66 -9.17 7.24
C ASP A 103 -6.62 -7.92 6.36
N ILE A 104 -5.72 -7.00 6.69
CA ILE A 104 -5.61 -5.68 6.07
C ILE A 104 -4.16 -5.39 5.72
N ILE A 105 -3.95 -4.88 4.51
CA ILE A 105 -2.63 -4.44 4.03
C ILE A 105 -2.71 -2.98 3.63
N ILE A 106 -1.95 -2.14 4.32
CA ILE A 106 -1.83 -0.71 4.05
C ILE A 106 -0.48 -0.45 3.39
N ILE A 107 -0.49 0.21 2.23
CA ILE A 107 0.71 0.61 1.50
C ILE A 107 0.71 2.13 1.40
N ASP A 108 1.56 2.78 2.18
CA ASP A 108 1.71 4.24 2.16
C ASP A 108 2.79 4.67 1.16
N GLU A 109 2.75 5.94 0.75
CA GLU A 109 3.65 6.56 -0.22
C GLU A 109 3.78 5.77 -1.53
N ILE A 110 2.65 5.27 -2.06
CA ILE A 110 2.62 4.44 -3.27
C ILE A 110 3.19 5.14 -4.50
N SER A 111 3.18 6.46 -4.55
CA SER A 111 3.78 7.25 -5.63
C SER A 111 5.28 6.98 -5.79
N MET A 112 5.96 6.58 -4.73
CA MET A 112 7.38 6.20 -4.73
C MET A 112 7.62 4.71 -5.02
N CYS A 113 6.58 3.92 -5.22
CA CYS A 113 6.69 2.50 -5.50
C CYS A 113 6.90 2.25 -7.00
N ARG A 114 7.97 1.54 -7.37
CA ARG A 114 8.16 1.11 -8.75
C ARG A 114 7.05 0.14 -9.16
N ILE A 115 6.67 0.20 -10.43
CA ILE A 115 5.56 -0.61 -10.96
C ILE A 115 5.82 -2.12 -10.87
N ASP A 116 7.07 -2.56 -11.07
CA ASP A 116 7.46 -3.97 -10.95
C ASP A 116 7.31 -4.48 -9.51
N LEU A 117 7.69 -3.66 -8.53
CA LEU A 117 7.51 -3.98 -7.11
C LEU A 117 6.02 -4.03 -6.75
N PHE A 118 5.23 -3.09 -7.26
CA PHE A 118 3.78 -3.08 -7.03
C PHE A 118 3.10 -4.30 -7.65
N ASP A 119 3.45 -4.67 -8.89
CA ASP A 119 2.95 -5.90 -9.54
C ASP A 119 3.29 -7.16 -8.71
N PHE A 120 4.53 -7.25 -8.21
CA PHE A 120 4.93 -8.33 -7.30
C PHE A 120 4.06 -8.40 -6.05
N VAL A 121 3.80 -7.26 -5.42
CA VAL A 121 2.95 -7.15 -4.22
C VAL A 121 1.54 -7.63 -4.52
N VAL A 122 0.92 -7.12 -5.59
CA VAL A 122 -0.45 -7.50 -6.00
C VAL A 122 -0.54 -9.00 -6.26
N ARG A 123 0.38 -9.56 -7.05
CA ARG A 123 0.42 -11.01 -7.32
C ARG A 123 0.63 -11.85 -6.06
N THR A 124 1.43 -11.36 -5.10
CA THR A 124 1.63 -12.05 -3.82
C THR A 124 0.36 -12.06 -2.99
N ILE A 125 -0.38 -10.95 -2.96
CA ILE A 125 -1.67 -10.86 -2.27
C ILE A 125 -2.70 -11.78 -2.92
N MET A 126 -2.83 -11.73 -4.25
CA MET A 126 -3.73 -12.63 -5.00
C MET A 126 -3.42 -14.09 -4.70
N LYS A 127 -2.13 -14.45 -4.68
CA LYS A 127 -1.69 -15.82 -4.34
C LYS A 127 -2.00 -16.19 -2.88
N ALA A 128 -1.97 -15.23 -1.96
CA ALA A 128 -2.37 -15.46 -0.57
C ALA A 128 -3.87 -15.76 -0.45
N GLU A 129 -4.69 -15.15 -1.31
CA GLU A 129 -6.15 -15.29 -1.32
C GLU A 129 -6.65 -16.56 -2.02
N GLU A 130 -5.87 -17.16 -2.94
CA GLU A 130 -6.28 -18.37 -3.69
C GLU A 130 -6.76 -19.53 -2.80
N ASN A 131 -6.18 -19.63 -1.59
CA ASN A 131 -6.51 -20.69 -0.63
C ASN A 131 -7.15 -20.14 0.66
N SER A 132 -7.66 -18.93 0.63
CA SER A 132 -8.26 -18.26 1.80
C SER A 132 -9.78 -18.12 1.59
N LEU A 133 -10.54 -18.33 2.66
CA LEU A 133 -11.98 -18.08 2.69
C LEU A 133 -12.33 -16.58 2.84
N SER A 134 -11.35 -15.77 3.23
CA SER A 134 -11.53 -14.33 3.42
C SER A 134 -10.66 -13.53 2.45
N ARG A 135 -11.23 -12.47 1.88
CA ARG A 135 -10.47 -11.48 1.11
C ARG A 135 -9.79 -10.49 2.05
N LYS A 136 -8.61 -10.06 1.65
CA LYS A 136 -7.86 -9.02 2.35
C LYS A 136 -8.33 -7.65 1.91
N GLN A 137 -8.47 -6.73 2.88
CA GLN A 137 -8.67 -5.33 2.53
C GLN A 137 -7.31 -4.71 2.16
N ILE A 138 -7.26 -4.02 1.01
CA ILE A 138 -6.06 -3.32 0.55
C ILE A 138 -6.32 -1.82 0.60
N VAL A 139 -5.50 -1.11 1.36
CA VAL A 139 -5.52 0.34 1.45
C VAL A 139 -4.22 0.88 0.87
N VAL A 140 -4.32 1.62 -0.20
CA VAL A 140 -3.18 2.24 -0.87
C VAL A 140 -3.24 3.75 -0.64
N VAL A 141 -2.13 4.35 -0.22
CA VAL A 141 -2.07 5.78 0.10
C VAL A 141 -0.94 6.44 -0.66
N GLY A 142 -1.19 7.61 -1.22
CA GLY A 142 -0.14 8.37 -1.89
C GLY A 142 -0.63 9.62 -2.56
N ASP A 143 0.31 10.41 -3.01
CA ASP A 143 0.08 11.65 -3.74
C ASP A 143 0.94 11.64 -5.01
N PHE A 144 0.32 11.43 -6.16
CA PHE A 144 1.03 11.38 -7.44
C PHE A 144 1.55 12.75 -7.92
N PHE A 145 1.28 13.81 -7.21
CA PHE A 145 1.91 15.12 -7.42
C PHE A 145 3.20 15.28 -6.61
N GLN A 146 3.56 14.30 -5.77
CA GLN A 146 4.82 14.25 -5.04
C GLN A 146 5.90 13.47 -5.83
N LEU A 147 6.98 13.10 -5.13
CA LEU A 147 8.14 12.46 -5.76
C LEU A 147 7.80 11.12 -6.41
N PRO A 148 8.24 10.92 -7.67
CA PRO A 148 8.11 9.64 -8.35
C PRO A 148 9.08 8.59 -7.77
N PRO A 149 8.95 7.31 -8.17
CA PRO A 149 9.90 6.27 -7.83
C PRO A 149 11.31 6.64 -8.24
N VAL A 150 12.28 6.34 -7.38
CA VAL A 150 13.70 6.45 -7.76
C VAL A 150 14.05 5.23 -8.61
N THR A 151 14.41 5.46 -9.86
CA THR A 151 14.90 4.44 -10.78
C THR A 151 16.28 4.84 -11.29
N THR A 152 17.19 3.86 -11.38
CA THR A 152 18.48 4.05 -12.06
C THR A 152 18.34 3.70 -13.53
N ASP A 153 19.29 4.17 -14.38
CA ASP A 153 19.31 3.79 -15.80
C ASP A 153 19.42 2.28 -15.99
N ASN A 154 20.18 1.62 -15.11
CA ASN A 154 20.31 0.17 -15.09
C ASN A 154 18.96 -0.53 -14.76
N ASP A 155 18.15 0.00 -13.82
CA ASP A 155 16.82 -0.53 -13.53
C ASP A 155 15.92 -0.43 -14.77
N LEU A 156 15.98 0.69 -15.50
CA LEU A 156 15.18 0.91 -16.71
C LEU A 156 15.59 -0.03 -17.85
N GLU A 157 16.89 -0.30 -18.03
CA GLU A 157 17.38 -1.26 -19.03
C GLU A 157 16.89 -2.68 -18.71
N VAL A 158 17.06 -3.13 -17.46
CA VAL A 158 16.60 -4.45 -17.00
C VAL A 158 15.09 -4.62 -17.19
N LEU A 159 14.30 -3.60 -16.87
CA LEU A 159 12.85 -3.63 -17.04
C LEU A 159 12.42 -3.64 -18.51
N LYS A 160 13.14 -2.94 -19.40
CA LYS A 160 12.89 -2.94 -20.84
C LYS A 160 13.20 -4.29 -21.46
N GLU A 161 14.38 -4.86 -21.17
CA GLU A 161 14.77 -6.18 -21.70
C GLU A 161 13.81 -7.30 -21.28
N LYS A 162 13.35 -7.26 -20.02
CA LYS A 162 12.48 -8.30 -19.47
C LYS A 162 11.00 -8.16 -19.84
N ASN A 163 10.55 -7.03 -20.36
CA ASN A 163 9.18 -6.81 -20.86
C ASN A 163 9.10 -6.85 -22.40
N ALA A 164 10.19 -7.15 -23.09
CA ALA A 164 10.23 -7.28 -24.56
C ALA A 164 9.80 -8.67 -25.05
N ASP A 165 9.56 -9.64 -24.17
CA ASP A 165 9.01 -10.98 -24.38
C ASP A 165 7.53 -11.05 -23.93
#